data_8dbf1a11e555c472b425511425232a82
#
_entry.id   8dbf1a11e555c472b425511425232a82
#
_cell.length_a   1.000
_cell.length_b   1.000
_cell.length_c   1.000
_cell.angle_alpha   90.00
_cell.angle_beta   90.00
_cell.angle_gamma   90.00
#
_symmetry.space_group_name_H-M   'P 1'
#
loop_
_entity.id
_entity.type
_entity.pdbx_description
1 polymer ?
#
loop_
_entity_poly.entity_id
_entity_poly.type
_entity_poly.pdbx_seq_one_letter_code
_entity_poly.pdbx_strand_id
1 'polypeptide(L)'
;MAGAEDLMLPVQRVEMDTDDLDVSATIGHLYARHRPRVRRLARARVDGGLRAAAAGPLNAGLVRMVGLEYEAQADPVDWLLTAAVSAGTVGATAGREQATVARGGALLFPLGAQFTVTGRSAAAVALRIPLGAAADLAEENTGLPAAELRFESMGPVSAAVGGLFTQTATFICGELVTSGITEVSPLVTQEMTRLAAAAILAAFPNTTMTIPYLRSPGRVPSAAARLAAEFIDSYACQPLTLTGIAAQVGVTPRALQYAFRRQYGITPMGYLRRVRLDRAHQDLLAAEPAAGTTVAAVARRWGFSRPDRFAAAYRTAYGRPPRHTLRR
;
A
#
# COMPACT_ATOMS: atom_id res chain seq x y z
N MET A 1 5.50 -0.93 33.06
CA MET A 1 6.49 -1.12 31.97
C MET A 1 6.27 -2.49 31.32
N ALA A 2 5.07 -2.74 30.82
CA ALA A 2 4.76 -3.90 29.97
C ALA A 2 4.12 -3.32 28.72
N GLY A 3 4.77 -3.40 27.56
CA GLY A 3 4.16 -2.91 26.33
C GLY A 3 5.06 -2.57 25.15
N ALA A 4 6.37 -2.74 25.24
CA ALA A 4 7.26 -2.51 24.09
C ALA A 4 7.72 -3.82 23.41
N GLU A 5 7.74 -4.93 24.13
CA GLU A 5 8.14 -6.24 23.60
C GLU A 5 7.05 -6.92 22.76
N ASP A 6 5.77 -6.56 22.95
CA ASP A 6 4.62 -7.15 22.23
C ASP A 6 4.39 -6.53 20.83
N LEU A 7 5.24 -5.60 20.38
CA LEU A 7 5.11 -4.86 19.11
C LEU A 7 6.15 -5.24 18.05
N MET A 8 6.99 -6.25 18.31
CA MET A 8 8.02 -6.67 17.36
C MET A 8 7.55 -7.88 16.54
N LEU A 9 7.87 -7.87 15.24
CA LEU A 9 7.57 -8.99 14.34
C LEU A 9 8.78 -9.92 14.28
N PRO A 10 8.61 -11.23 14.49
CA PRO A 10 9.70 -12.19 14.33
C PRO A 10 10.15 -12.27 12.86
N VAL A 11 11.45 -12.31 12.63
CA VAL A 11 12.03 -12.55 11.32
C VAL A 11 12.23 -14.05 11.15
N GLN A 12 11.37 -14.65 10.35
CA GLN A 12 11.47 -16.06 9.98
C GLN A 12 12.53 -16.23 8.91
N ARG A 13 13.53 -17.12 9.12
CA ARG A 13 14.61 -17.37 8.16
C ARG A 13 14.61 -18.81 7.69
N VAL A 14 14.99 -18.95 6.42
CA VAL A 14 15.30 -20.23 5.79
C VAL A 14 16.67 -20.09 5.14
N GLU A 15 17.57 -20.98 5.47
CA GLU A 15 18.89 -21.08 4.85
C GLU A 15 19.13 -22.51 4.39
N MET A 16 19.56 -22.63 3.15
CA MET A 16 19.87 -23.92 2.51
C MET A 16 21.02 -23.69 1.53
N ASP A 17 22.11 -24.37 1.74
CA ASP A 17 23.19 -24.51 0.78
C ASP A 17 23.27 -25.99 0.38
N THR A 18 23.28 -26.28 -0.91
CA THR A 18 23.31 -27.65 -1.39
C THR A 18 24.02 -27.77 -2.73
N ASP A 19 24.80 -28.83 -2.86
CA ASP A 19 25.33 -29.30 -4.14
C ASP A 19 24.31 -30.14 -4.91
N ASP A 20 23.13 -30.36 -4.31
CA ASP A 20 22.06 -31.19 -4.84
C ASP A 20 20.93 -30.39 -5.46
N LEU A 21 20.09 -31.04 -6.27
CA LEU A 21 19.02 -30.42 -7.06
C LEU A 21 17.81 -29.98 -6.23
N ASP A 22 17.82 -30.17 -4.91
CA ASP A 22 16.65 -30.05 -4.04
C ASP A 22 16.28 -28.60 -3.61
N VAL A 23 17.11 -27.60 -3.95
CA VAL A 23 16.80 -26.18 -3.69
C VAL A 23 15.45 -25.76 -4.29
N SER A 24 15.06 -26.42 -5.37
CA SER A 24 13.85 -26.14 -6.09
C SER A 24 12.56 -26.34 -5.30
N ALA A 25 12.50 -27.36 -4.44
CA ALA A 25 11.31 -27.62 -3.61
C ALA A 25 11.07 -26.50 -2.60
N THR A 26 12.14 -26.01 -1.96
CA THR A 26 12.06 -24.92 -0.97
C THR A 26 11.69 -23.58 -1.61
N ILE A 27 12.21 -23.30 -2.82
CA ILE A 27 11.79 -22.11 -3.59
C ILE A 27 10.27 -22.15 -3.83
N GLY A 28 9.71 -23.34 -4.14
CA GLY A 28 8.28 -23.53 -4.33
C GLY A 28 7.42 -23.21 -3.13
N HIS A 29 7.89 -23.50 -1.94
CA HIS A 29 7.16 -23.19 -0.71
C HIS A 29 7.18 -21.68 -0.37
N LEU A 30 8.28 -20.99 -0.69
CA LEU A 30 8.47 -19.60 -0.31
C LEU A 30 7.86 -18.59 -1.30
N TYR A 31 7.90 -18.90 -2.59
CA TYR A 31 7.57 -17.92 -3.64
C TYR A 31 6.36 -18.30 -4.50
N ALA A 32 6.33 -19.53 -5.03
CA ALA A 32 5.21 -20.03 -5.82
C ALA A 32 5.29 -21.55 -5.88
N ARG A 33 4.17 -22.24 -5.65
CA ARG A 33 4.13 -23.70 -5.88
C ARG A 33 4.49 -23.96 -7.32
N HIS A 34 5.43 -24.88 -7.56
CA HIS A 34 5.91 -25.18 -8.90
C HIS A 34 6.39 -26.64 -9.03
N ARG A 35 6.48 -27.08 -10.28
CA ARG A 35 7.00 -28.40 -10.65
C ARG A 35 8.33 -28.21 -11.37
N PRO A 36 9.48 -28.31 -10.69
CA PRO A 36 10.77 -28.01 -11.28
C PRO A 36 11.30 -29.17 -12.12
N ARG A 37 12.02 -28.78 -13.18
CA ARG A 37 12.96 -29.66 -13.90
C ARG A 37 14.32 -28.98 -13.82
N VAL A 38 15.27 -29.66 -13.18
CA VAL A 38 16.61 -29.12 -12.96
C VAL A 38 17.62 -29.99 -13.67
N ARG A 39 18.50 -29.40 -14.42
CA ARG A 39 19.59 -30.08 -15.12
C ARG A 39 20.93 -29.42 -14.80
N ARG A 40 21.97 -30.23 -14.61
CA ARG A 40 23.33 -29.75 -14.48
C ARG A 40 23.88 -29.34 -15.85
N LEU A 41 24.48 -28.18 -15.91
CA LEU A 41 25.23 -27.74 -17.09
C LEU A 41 26.52 -28.57 -17.24
N ALA A 42 26.84 -28.94 -18.48
CA ALA A 42 28.02 -29.78 -18.75
C ALA A 42 29.32 -29.13 -18.21
N ARG A 43 30.10 -29.89 -17.43
CA ARG A 43 31.38 -29.49 -16.83
C ARG A 43 31.29 -28.28 -15.85
N ALA A 44 30.10 -27.85 -15.46
CA ALA A 44 29.94 -26.75 -14.50
C ALA A 44 30.05 -27.28 -13.05
N ARG A 45 30.69 -26.47 -12.21
CA ARG A 45 30.57 -26.65 -10.75
C ARG A 45 29.17 -26.16 -10.37
N VAL A 46 28.48 -26.98 -9.59
CA VAL A 46 27.15 -26.60 -9.06
C VAL A 46 27.36 -25.86 -7.74
N ASP A 47 26.71 -24.71 -7.60
CA ASP A 47 26.57 -23.97 -6.35
C ASP A 47 25.10 -23.55 -6.24
N GLY A 48 24.32 -24.33 -5.49
CA GLY A 48 22.93 -24.11 -5.18
C GLY A 48 22.78 -23.53 -3.78
N GLY A 49 21.89 -22.56 -3.62
CA GLY A 49 21.64 -22.00 -2.29
C GLY A 49 20.41 -21.10 -2.27
N LEU A 50 19.79 -21.08 -1.10
CA LEU A 50 18.66 -20.23 -0.79
C LEU A 50 18.87 -19.66 0.61
N ARG A 51 18.85 -18.34 0.71
CA ARG A 51 18.74 -17.62 1.98
C ARG A 51 17.54 -16.71 1.88
N ALA A 52 16.53 -16.93 2.70
CA ALA A 52 15.33 -16.14 2.68
C ALA A 52 14.93 -15.71 4.09
N ALA A 53 14.31 -14.54 4.17
CA ALA A 53 13.74 -14.03 5.41
C ALA A 53 12.36 -13.44 5.14
N ALA A 54 11.45 -13.63 6.10
CA ALA A 54 10.12 -13.05 6.09
C ALA A 54 9.87 -12.28 7.38
N ALA A 55 9.33 -11.07 7.25
CA ALA A 55 8.88 -10.23 8.35
C ALA A 55 7.48 -9.69 8.01
N GLY A 56 6.46 -10.22 8.66
CA GLY A 56 5.08 -9.93 8.30
C GLY A 56 4.79 -10.21 6.82
N PRO A 57 4.29 -9.21 6.06
CA PRO A 57 3.93 -9.41 4.65
C PRO A 57 5.12 -9.36 3.68
N LEU A 58 6.29 -8.91 4.12
CA LEU A 58 7.48 -8.75 3.31
C LEU A 58 8.32 -10.02 3.36
N ASN A 59 8.68 -10.55 2.19
CA ASN A 59 9.59 -11.68 2.06
C ASN A 59 10.71 -11.30 1.07
N ALA A 60 11.94 -11.58 1.44
CA ALA A 60 13.12 -11.34 0.62
C ALA A 60 14.02 -12.59 0.62
N GLY A 61 14.75 -12.82 -0.46
CA GLY A 61 15.68 -13.94 -0.49
C GLY A 61 16.73 -13.82 -1.58
N LEU A 62 17.84 -14.49 -1.30
CA LEU A 62 18.96 -14.73 -2.22
C LEU A 62 18.84 -16.15 -2.75
N VAL A 63 18.60 -16.27 -4.05
CA VAL A 63 18.52 -17.55 -4.75
C VAL A 63 19.77 -17.73 -5.59
N ARG A 64 20.46 -18.86 -5.44
CA ARG A 64 21.62 -19.24 -6.27
C ARG A 64 21.36 -20.61 -6.92
N MET A 65 21.55 -20.67 -8.21
CA MET A 65 21.47 -21.90 -9.02
C MET A 65 22.58 -21.87 -10.07
N VAL A 66 23.82 -21.64 -9.62
CA VAL A 66 24.98 -21.56 -10.50
C VAL A 66 25.33 -22.97 -11.01
N GLY A 67 25.66 -23.11 -12.28
CA GLY A 67 25.95 -24.38 -12.93
C GLY A 67 24.72 -25.25 -13.22
N LEU A 68 23.52 -24.72 -12.97
CA LEU A 68 22.24 -25.40 -13.23
C LEU A 68 21.44 -24.70 -14.32
N GLU A 69 20.63 -25.49 -15.02
CA GLU A 69 19.53 -25.06 -15.87
C GLU A 69 18.23 -25.47 -15.19
N TYR A 70 17.36 -24.50 -14.99
CA TYR A 70 16.14 -24.64 -14.23
C TYR A 70 14.94 -24.27 -15.10
N GLU A 71 13.92 -25.09 -15.09
CA GLU A 71 12.62 -24.82 -15.71
C GLU A 71 11.54 -25.32 -14.75
N ALA A 72 10.55 -24.50 -14.48
CA ALA A 72 9.43 -24.87 -13.62
C ALA A 72 8.14 -24.24 -14.07
N GLN A 73 7.08 -25.05 -14.08
CA GLN A 73 5.73 -24.57 -14.22
C GLN A 73 5.20 -24.19 -12.84
N ALA A 74 4.86 -22.90 -12.66
CA ALA A 74 4.40 -22.32 -11.41
C ALA A 74 2.89 -22.08 -11.44
N ASP A 75 2.25 -22.32 -10.30
CA ASP A 75 0.85 -22.02 -10.09
C ASP A 75 0.62 -20.49 -10.04
N PRO A 76 -0.61 -20.01 -10.32
CA PRO A 76 -0.95 -18.59 -10.17
C PRO A 76 -0.62 -18.07 -8.77
N VAL A 77 -0.10 -16.84 -8.71
CA VAL A 77 0.17 -16.12 -7.45
C VAL A 77 -0.69 -14.86 -7.37
N ASP A 78 -1.07 -14.47 -6.15
CA ASP A 78 -1.86 -13.27 -5.83
C ASP A 78 -1.01 -12.16 -5.17
N TRP A 79 0.28 -12.34 -5.13
CA TRP A 79 1.26 -11.37 -4.62
C TRP A 79 2.24 -10.94 -5.70
N LEU A 80 2.87 -9.80 -5.51
CA LEU A 80 3.94 -9.33 -6.38
C LEU A 80 5.22 -10.10 -6.05
N LEU A 81 5.70 -10.85 -7.04
CA LEU A 81 6.96 -11.58 -7.00
C LEU A 81 7.90 -11.01 -8.04
N THR A 82 9.12 -10.70 -7.64
CA THR A 82 10.14 -10.11 -8.50
C THR A 82 11.46 -10.83 -8.39
N ALA A 83 12.29 -10.71 -9.41
CA ALA A 83 13.70 -11.14 -9.39
C ALA A 83 14.60 -10.02 -9.88
N ALA A 84 15.65 -9.69 -9.10
CA ALA A 84 16.76 -8.84 -9.52
C ALA A 84 17.98 -9.73 -9.74
N VAL A 85 18.41 -9.88 -11.00
CA VAL A 85 19.40 -10.87 -11.42
C VAL A 85 20.82 -10.36 -11.22
N SER A 86 21.62 -11.08 -10.42
CA SER A 86 23.02 -10.77 -10.14
C SER A 86 24.01 -11.63 -10.96
N ALA A 87 23.57 -12.81 -11.44
CA ALA A 87 24.36 -13.66 -12.35
C ALA A 87 23.45 -14.52 -13.22
N GLY A 88 23.93 -14.94 -14.37
CA GLY A 88 23.22 -15.80 -15.32
C GLY A 88 21.97 -15.12 -15.90
N THR A 89 20.92 -15.91 -16.14
CA THR A 89 19.66 -15.45 -16.71
C THR A 89 18.47 -16.03 -15.96
N VAL A 90 17.40 -15.23 -15.82
CA VAL A 90 16.08 -15.65 -15.33
C VAL A 90 15.04 -15.21 -16.35
N GLY A 91 14.09 -16.07 -16.64
CA GLY A 91 13.00 -15.78 -17.56
C GLY A 91 11.66 -16.25 -17.01
N ALA A 92 10.59 -15.69 -17.55
CA ALA A 92 9.23 -16.15 -17.32
C ALA A 92 8.43 -16.10 -18.63
N THR A 93 7.48 -17.03 -18.75
CA THR A 93 6.54 -17.11 -19.87
C THR A 93 5.13 -17.34 -19.34
N ALA A 94 4.18 -16.49 -19.75
CA ALA A 94 2.75 -16.65 -19.45
C ALA A 94 1.93 -16.35 -20.71
N GLY A 95 1.23 -17.35 -21.22
CA GLY A 95 0.49 -17.23 -22.48
C GLY A 95 1.41 -16.84 -23.64
N ARG A 96 1.21 -15.63 -24.19
CA ARG A 96 2.03 -15.09 -25.30
C ARG A 96 3.16 -14.17 -24.84
N GLU A 97 3.16 -13.79 -23.59
CA GLU A 97 4.18 -12.92 -23.02
C GLU A 97 5.37 -13.73 -22.54
N GLN A 98 6.56 -13.32 -22.94
CA GLN A 98 7.82 -13.90 -22.52
C GLN A 98 8.83 -12.81 -22.23
N ALA A 99 9.51 -12.91 -21.10
CA ALA A 99 10.62 -12.04 -20.73
C ALA A 99 11.80 -12.88 -20.24
N THR A 100 13.00 -12.46 -20.60
CA THR A 100 14.26 -13.03 -20.07
C THR A 100 15.20 -11.89 -19.74
N VAL A 101 15.74 -11.91 -18.54
CA VAL A 101 16.66 -10.90 -18.05
C VAL A 101 17.97 -11.53 -17.62
N ALA A 102 19.05 -10.82 -17.85
CA ALA A 102 20.40 -11.19 -17.47
C ALA A 102 20.88 -10.35 -16.28
N ARG A 103 22.15 -10.53 -15.90
CA ARG A 103 22.80 -9.77 -14.82
C ARG A 103 22.49 -8.26 -14.93
N GLY A 104 22.06 -7.66 -13.83
CA GLY A 104 21.67 -6.26 -13.71
C GLY A 104 20.24 -5.98 -14.13
N GLY A 105 19.53 -6.96 -14.72
CA GLY A 105 18.14 -6.86 -15.09
C GLY A 105 17.20 -7.23 -13.94
N ALA A 106 15.94 -6.84 -14.09
CA ALA A 106 14.86 -7.16 -13.16
C ALA A 106 13.65 -7.75 -13.90
N LEU A 107 12.94 -8.62 -13.23
CA LEU A 107 11.75 -9.30 -13.72
C LEU A 107 10.63 -9.23 -12.68
N LEU A 108 9.42 -8.90 -13.11
CA LEU A 108 8.19 -9.10 -12.36
C LEU A 108 7.49 -10.35 -12.90
N PHE A 109 7.22 -11.32 -12.02
CA PHE A 109 6.51 -12.53 -12.42
C PHE A 109 5.01 -12.25 -12.64
N PRO A 110 4.36 -13.00 -13.56
CA PRO A 110 2.95 -12.82 -13.86
C PRO A 110 2.05 -13.00 -12.64
N LEU A 111 1.02 -12.16 -12.55
CA LEU A 111 0.00 -12.21 -11.49
C LEU A 111 -1.24 -12.96 -11.97
N GLY A 112 -1.82 -13.79 -11.11
CA GLY A 112 -3.12 -14.43 -11.31
C GLY A 112 -3.19 -15.44 -12.48
N ALA A 113 -2.06 -15.76 -13.09
CA ALA A 113 -1.97 -16.70 -14.22
C ALA A 113 -0.88 -17.74 -13.96
N GLN A 114 -1.05 -18.93 -14.53
CA GLN A 114 0.00 -19.95 -14.54
C GLN A 114 1.14 -19.49 -15.45
N PHE A 115 2.38 -19.71 -15.03
CA PHE A 115 3.55 -19.30 -15.78
C PHE A 115 4.69 -20.32 -15.70
N THR A 116 5.58 -20.28 -16.67
CA THR A 116 6.82 -21.07 -16.66
C THR A 116 7.98 -20.15 -16.27
N VAL A 117 8.77 -20.55 -15.31
CA VAL A 117 10.02 -19.88 -14.90
C VAL A 117 11.19 -20.64 -15.52
N THR A 118 12.15 -19.92 -16.07
CA THR A 118 13.41 -20.49 -16.54
C THR A 118 14.60 -19.79 -15.86
N GLY A 119 15.67 -20.54 -15.64
CA GLY A 119 16.92 -20.01 -15.12
C GLY A 119 18.11 -20.75 -15.68
N ARG A 120 19.19 -20.02 -15.99
CA ARG A 120 20.44 -20.62 -16.45
C ARG A 120 21.62 -20.03 -15.69
N SER A 121 22.28 -20.88 -14.89
CA SER A 121 23.38 -20.48 -14.00
C SER A 121 23.06 -19.19 -13.24
N ALA A 122 21.85 -19.13 -12.70
CA ALA A 122 21.24 -17.90 -12.19
C ALA A 122 21.57 -17.64 -10.72
N ALA A 123 21.78 -16.36 -10.40
CA ALA A 123 21.69 -15.86 -9.03
C ALA A 123 20.84 -14.58 -9.04
N ALA A 124 19.92 -14.48 -8.08
CA ALA A 124 18.97 -13.37 -8.03
C ALA A 124 18.56 -13.05 -6.59
N VAL A 125 18.21 -11.79 -6.37
CA VAL A 125 17.40 -11.35 -5.22
C VAL A 125 15.93 -11.48 -5.60
N ALA A 126 15.18 -12.22 -4.81
CA ALA A 126 13.72 -12.30 -4.93
C ALA A 126 13.05 -11.44 -3.85
N LEU A 127 12.04 -10.68 -4.23
CA LEU A 127 11.15 -10.00 -3.29
C LEU A 127 9.71 -10.45 -3.53
N ARG A 128 8.99 -10.67 -2.42
CA ARG A 128 7.55 -10.94 -2.43
C ARG A 128 6.85 -9.97 -1.49
N ILE A 129 5.87 -9.24 -2.01
CA ILE A 129 5.01 -8.34 -1.24
C ILE A 129 3.53 -8.55 -1.64
N PRO A 130 2.57 -8.24 -0.77
CA PRO A 130 1.16 -8.25 -1.14
C PRO A 130 0.87 -7.29 -2.29
N LEU A 131 0.02 -7.69 -3.24
CA LEU A 131 -0.48 -6.80 -4.30
C LEU A 131 -1.15 -5.56 -3.69
N GLY A 132 -1.89 -5.72 -2.58
CA GLY A 132 -2.55 -4.63 -1.87
C GLY A 132 -1.60 -3.50 -1.47
N ALA A 133 -0.36 -3.80 -1.07
CA ALA A 133 0.61 -2.77 -0.71
C ALA A 133 0.96 -1.84 -1.89
N ALA A 134 1.05 -2.37 -3.10
CA ALA A 134 1.26 -1.57 -4.30
C ALA A 134 -0.03 -0.88 -4.76
N ALA A 135 -1.18 -1.55 -4.61
CA ALA A 135 -2.48 -1.01 -4.98
C ALA A 135 -2.88 0.18 -4.09
N ASP A 136 -2.68 0.08 -2.78
CA ASP A 136 -2.92 1.17 -1.83
C ASP A 136 -2.00 2.37 -2.13
N LEU A 137 -0.73 2.11 -2.43
CA LEU A 137 0.22 3.16 -2.80
C LEU A 137 -0.12 3.81 -4.14
N ALA A 138 -0.58 3.04 -5.13
CA ALA A 138 -1.07 3.54 -6.41
C ALA A 138 -2.30 4.43 -6.22
N GLU A 139 -3.27 3.99 -5.41
CA GLU A 139 -4.46 4.77 -5.08
C GLU A 139 -4.10 6.05 -4.33
N GLU A 140 -3.18 6.00 -3.36
CA GLU A 140 -2.69 7.17 -2.64
C GLU A 140 -2.10 8.23 -3.59
N ASN A 141 -1.34 7.81 -4.60
CA ASN A 141 -0.55 8.72 -5.45
C ASN A 141 -1.30 9.18 -6.71
N THR A 142 -2.13 8.34 -7.29
CA THR A 142 -2.80 8.63 -8.57
C THR A 142 -4.30 8.73 -8.45
N GLY A 143 -4.85 8.20 -7.35
CA GLY A 143 -6.28 8.08 -7.15
C GLY A 143 -6.92 6.98 -7.98
N LEU A 144 -6.14 6.14 -8.65
CA LEU A 144 -6.64 4.93 -9.29
C LEU A 144 -7.19 3.99 -8.21
N PRO A 145 -8.45 3.52 -8.31
CA PRO A 145 -8.95 2.52 -7.36
C PRO A 145 -8.02 1.32 -7.29
N ALA A 146 -7.74 0.82 -6.07
CA ALA A 146 -6.82 -0.31 -5.85
C ALA A 146 -7.14 -1.52 -6.74
N ALA A 147 -8.44 -1.79 -6.99
CA ALA A 147 -8.89 -2.88 -7.84
C ALA A 147 -8.58 -2.71 -9.35
N GLU A 148 -8.18 -1.52 -9.77
CA GLU A 148 -7.85 -1.20 -11.17
C GLU A 148 -6.35 -1.26 -11.48
N LEU A 149 -5.50 -1.47 -10.44
CA LEU A 149 -4.07 -1.64 -10.67
C LEU A 149 -3.81 -2.93 -11.47
N ARG A 150 -3.14 -2.78 -12.61
CA ARG A 150 -2.69 -3.89 -13.46
C ARG A 150 -1.25 -3.63 -13.87
N PHE A 151 -0.47 -4.69 -13.95
CA PHE A 151 0.86 -4.69 -14.56
C PHE A 151 0.75 -5.21 -16.00
N GLU A 152 1.40 -4.51 -16.92
CA GLU A 152 1.24 -4.69 -18.37
C GLU A 152 2.43 -5.45 -19.00
N SER A 153 3.54 -5.56 -18.26
CA SER A 153 4.74 -6.27 -18.72
C SER A 153 5.57 -6.80 -17.58
N MET A 154 6.25 -7.90 -17.82
CA MET A 154 7.21 -8.53 -16.90
C MET A 154 8.55 -7.80 -16.81
N GLY A 155 8.92 -7.02 -17.84
CA GLY A 155 10.17 -6.28 -17.88
C GLY A 155 10.02 -4.82 -17.40
N PRO A 156 11.11 -4.19 -16.91
CA PRO A 156 11.07 -2.80 -16.50
C PRO A 156 10.94 -1.84 -17.70
N VAL A 157 10.38 -0.66 -17.47
CA VAL A 157 10.19 0.40 -18.49
C VAL A 157 11.50 0.89 -19.10
N SER A 158 12.60 0.81 -18.36
CA SER A 158 13.95 1.11 -18.83
C SER A 158 15.03 0.44 -17.98
N ALA A 159 16.23 0.30 -18.52
CA ALA A 159 17.37 -0.25 -17.80
C ALA A 159 17.73 0.59 -16.55
N ALA A 160 17.63 1.91 -16.63
CA ALA A 160 17.94 2.81 -15.53
C ALA A 160 17.00 2.60 -14.33
N VAL A 161 15.69 2.50 -14.58
CA VAL A 161 14.69 2.29 -13.53
C VAL A 161 14.72 0.84 -13.03
N GLY A 162 14.99 -0.13 -13.89
CA GLY A 162 15.29 -1.50 -13.50
C GLY A 162 16.50 -1.60 -12.57
N GLY A 163 17.54 -0.80 -12.81
CA GLY A 163 18.71 -0.67 -11.94
C GLY A 163 18.35 -0.11 -10.56
N LEU A 164 17.51 0.92 -10.50
CA LEU A 164 17.01 1.46 -9.24
C LEU A 164 16.23 0.40 -8.44
N PHE A 165 15.35 -0.34 -9.10
CA PHE A 165 14.64 -1.46 -8.47
C PHE A 165 15.61 -2.50 -7.93
N THR A 166 16.62 -2.89 -8.72
CA THR A 166 17.65 -3.88 -8.30
C THR A 166 18.39 -3.44 -7.05
N GLN A 167 18.80 -2.17 -6.97
CA GLN A 167 19.45 -1.60 -5.78
C GLN A 167 18.52 -1.63 -4.57
N THR A 168 17.27 -1.23 -4.73
CA THR A 168 16.25 -1.26 -3.66
C THR A 168 16.00 -2.69 -3.17
N ALA A 169 15.84 -3.64 -4.08
CA ALA A 169 15.64 -5.05 -3.74
C ALA A 169 16.83 -5.63 -2.98
N THR A 170 18.06 -5.30 -3.43
CA THR A 170 19.30 -5.73 -2.77
C THR A 170 19.42 -5.14 -1.37
N PHE A 171 19.10 -3.86 -1.20
CA PHE A 171 19.08 -3.21 0.12
C PHE A 171 18.10 -3.92 1.08
N ILE A 172 16.84 -4.08 0.67
CA ILE A 172 15.81 -4.73 1.51
C ILE A 172 16.24 -6.17 1.87
N CYS A 173 16.76 -6.91 0.91
CA CYS A 173 17.24 -8.27 1.13
C CYS A 173 18.44 -8.29 2.09
N GLY A 174 19.38 -7.38 1.96
CA GLY A 174 20.52 -7.21 2.86
C GLY A 174 20.08 -7.03 4.31
N GLU A 175 19.13 -6.13 4.54
CA GLU A 175 18.62 -5.83 5.87
C GLU A 175 17.84 -6.99 6.51
N LEU A 176 17.06 -7.73 5.74
CA LEU A 176 16.26 -8.84 6.28
C LEU A 176 17.02 -10.15 6.38
N VAL A 177 17.83 -10.48 5.37
CA VAL A 177 18.45 -11.82 5.25
C VAL A 177 19.82 -11.88 5.91
N THR A 178 20.66 -10.83 5.75
CA THR A 178 22.07 -10.87 6.15
C THR A 178 22.38 -10.13 7.44
N SER A 179 21.52 -9.24 7.92
CA SER A 179 21.78 -8.40 9.10
C SER A 179 21.78 -9.15 10.44
N GLY A 180 21.30 -10.40 10.48
CA GLY A 180 21.19 -11.17 11.73
C GLY A 180 20.08 -10.71 12.70
N ILE A 181 19.26 -9.70 12.33
CA ILE A 181 18.14 -9.20 13.14
C ILE A 181 17.11 -10.31 13.32
N THR A 182 16.76 -10.66 14.55
CA THR A 182 15.77 -11.71 14.87
C THR A 182 14.35 -11.17 14.94
N GLU A 183 14.21 -9.90 15.20
CA GLU A 183 12.93 -9.19 15.33
C GLU A 183 13.01 -7.82 14.67
N VAL A 184 11.92 -7.37 14.08
CA VAL A 184 11.83 -6.07 13.40
C VAL A 184 10.54 -5.36 13.80
N SER A 185 10.63 -4.03 13.95
CA SER A 185 9.45 -3.21 14.22
C SER A 185 8.44 -3.30 13.07
N PRO A 186 7.12 -3.45 13.36
CA PRO A 186 6.06 -3.37 12.34
C PRO A 186 6.15 -2.12 11.48
N LEU A 187 6.55 -0.98 12.07
CA LEU A 187 6.75 0.27 11.33
C LEU A 187 7.86 0.14 10.29
N VAL A 188 8.99 -0.45 10.64
CA VAL A 188 10.12 -0.67 9.70
C VAL A 188 9.69 -1.62 8.59
N THR A 189 9.02 -2.73 8.93
CA THR A 189 8.51 -3.68 7.94
C THR A 189 7.50 -3.03 6.98
N GLN A 190 6.61 -2.18 7.50
CA GLN A 190 5.65 -1.44 6.70
C GLN A 190 6.35 -0.48 5.72
N GLU A 191 7.33 0.29 6.19
CA GLU A 191 8.06 1.24 5.33
C GLU A 191 8.96 0.52 4.30
N MET A 192 9.56 -0.61 4.65
CA MET A 192 10.29 -1.45 3.69
C MET A 192 9.35 -2.05 2.63
N THR A 193 8.17 -2.50 3.02
CA THR A 193 7.14 -3.00 2.09
C THR A 193 6.66 -1.88 1.17
N ARG A 194 6.47 -0.68 1.70
CA ARG A 194 6.09 0.51 0.95
C ARG A 194 7.19 0.93 -0.04
N LEU A 195 8.45 0.88 0.38
CA LEU A 195 9.60 1.15 -0.49
C LEU A 195 9.68 0.13 -1.64
N ALA A 196 9.50 -1.17 -1.35
CA ALA A 196 9.44 -2.20 -2.38
C ALA A 196 8.29 -1.96 -3.36
N ALA A 197 7.09 -1.63 -2.86
CA ALA A 197 5.92 -1.30 -3.69
C ALA A 197 6.18 -0.09 -4.58
N ALA A 198 6.77 0.98 -4.06
CA ALA A 198 7.14 2.17 -4.82
C ALA A 198 8.14 1.86 -5.94
N ALA A 199 9.17 1.06 -5.63
CA ALA A 199 10.17 0.65 -6.62
C ALA A 199 9.55 -0.24 -7.72
N ILE A 200 8.63 -1.15 -7.38
CA ILE A 200 7.92 -1.99 -8.35
C ILE A 200 7.02 -1.13 -9.25
N LEU A 201 6.21 -0.23 -8.67
CA LEU A 201 5.34 0.67 -9.44
C LEU A 201 6.13 1.60 -10.37
N ALA A 202 7.30 2.06 -9.95
CA ALA A 202 8.17 2.88 -10.78
C ALA A 202 8.85 2.09 -11.89
N ALA A 203 9.20 0.82 -11.63
CA ALA A 203 10.03 0.04 -12.55
C ALA A 203 9.21 -0.69 -13.62
N PHE A 204 8.07 -1.26 -13.28
CA PHE A 204 7.32 -2.14 -14.18
C PHE A 204 6.10 -1.45 -14.76
N PRO A 205 5.86 -1.56 -16.10
CA PRO A 205 4.71 -0.97 -16.76
C PRO A 205 3.40 -1.34 -16.06
N ASN A 206 2.63 -0.33 -15.70
CA ASN A 206 1.37 -0.52 -14.99
C ASN A 206 0.38 0.62 -15.27
N THR A 207 -0.88 0.41 -14.92
CA THR A 207 -1.98 1.34 -15.24
C THR A 207 -1.81 2.73 -14.61
N THR A 208 -0.94 2.92 -13.60
CA THR A 208 -0.71 4.26 -13.03
C THR A 208 0.16 5.14 -13.92
N MET A 209 0.94 4.57 -14.83
CA MET A 209 1.89 5.32 -15.67
C MET A 209 1.20 6.16 -16.75
N THR A 210 -0.02 5.80 -17.14
CA THR A 210 -0.83 6.54 -18.11
C THR A 210 -1.72 7.61 -17.46
N ILE A 211 -1.83 7.59 -16.14
CA ILE A 211 -2.62 8.56 -15.37
C ILE A 211 -1.68 9.69 -14.94
N PRO A 212 -2.06 10.98 -15.14
CA PRO A 212 -1.26 12.09 -14.64
C PRO A 212 -1.00 11.87 -13.15
N TYR A 213 0.26 11.73 -12.79
CA TYR A 213 0.69 11.62 -11.41
C TYR A 213 0.11 12.80 -10.65
N LEU A 214 -0.85 12.55 -9.79
CA LEU A 214 -1.29 13.56 -8.85
C LEU A 214 -0.02 13.87 -8.05
N ARG A 215 0.59 15.06 -8.30
CA ARG A 215 1.79 15.49 -7.56
C ARG A 215 1.50 15.15 -6.12
N SER A 216 2.16 14.10 -5.65
CA SER A 216 1.93 13.59 -4.32
C SER A 216 2.12 14.75 -3.35
N PRO A 217 1.11 15.17 -2.62
CA PRO A 217 1.41 15.74 -1.34
C PRO A 217 2.05 14.56 -0.61
N GLY A 218 3.37 14.61 -0.44
CA GLY A 218 4.05 13.65 0.36
C GLY A 218 3.19 13.34 1.56
N ARG A 219 2.95 12.03 1.85
CA ARG A 219 2.19 11.47 2.96
C ARG A 219 1.35 12.54 3.61
N VAL A 220 0.05 12.71 3.20
CA VAL A 220 -0.78 13.77 3.80
C VAL A 220 -0.67 13.51 5.28
N PRO A 221 0.08 14.31 6.03
CA PRO A 221 0.38 13.98 7.41
C PRO A 221 -0.96 13.84 8.11
N SER A 222 -1.05 12.97 9.11
CA SER A 222 -2.14 13.04 10.10
C SER A 222 -2.34 14.50 10.56
N ALA A 223 -1.30 15.31 10.45
CA ALA A 223 -1.31 16.76 10.58
C ALA A 223 -2.26 17.47 9.60
N ALA A 224 -2.34 17.12 8.32
CA ALA A 224 -3.24 17.84 7.39
C ALA A 224 -4.72 17.55 7.68
N ALA A 225 -5.07 16.31 8.01
CA ALA A 225 -6.43 16.00 8.45
C ALA A 225 -6.76 16.68 9.79
N ARG A 226 -5.79 16.76 10.72
CA ARG A 226 -5.94 17.47 11.98
C ARG A 226 -6.08 18.98 11.77
N LEU A 227 -5.19 19.60 10.98
CA LEU A 227 -5.28 21.02 10.65
C LEU A 227 -6.59 21.36 9.95
N ALA A 228 -7.07 20.50 9.05
CA ALA A 228 -8.35 20.70 8.39
C ALA A 228 -9.53 20.51 9.36
N ALA A 229 -9.45 19.61 10.36
CA ALA A 229 -10.44 19.49 11.41
C ALA A 229 -10.47 20.76 12.29
N GLU A 230 -9.31 21.24 12.73
CA GLU A 230 -9.15 22.50 13.49
C GLU A 230 -9.71 23.71 12.69
N PHE A 231 -9.44 23.75 11.38
CA PHE A 231 -10.00 24.77 10.49
C PHE A 231 -11.53 24.67 10.40
N ILE A 232 -12.07 23.44 10.23
CA ILE A 232 -13.53 23.23 10.21
C ILE A 232 -14.14 23.64 11.55
N ASP A 233 -13.55 23.26 12.68
CA ASP A 233 -14.05 23.60 14.02
C ASP A 233 -14.11 25.12 14.26
N SER A 234 -13.10 25.83 13.74
CA SER A 234 -12.98 27.29 13.88
C SER A 234 -13.93 28.06 12.97
N TYR A 235 -14.21 27.54 11.77
CA TYR A 235 -14.95 28.26 10.72
C TYR A 235 -16.24 27.56 10.30
N ALA A 236 -16.80 26.66 11.12
CA ALA A 236 -17.99 25.86 10.80
C ALA A 236 -19.23 26.68 10.41
N CYS A 237 -19.39 27.92 10.91
CA CYS A 237 -20.50 28.81 10.56
C CYS A 237 -20.39 29.39 9.15
N GLN A 238 -19.21 29.38 8.53
CA GLN A 238 -18.96 29.92 7.20
C GLN A 238 -19.34 28.91 6.10
N PRO A 239 -19.57 29.37 4.83
CA PRO A 239 -19.84 28.47 3.71
C PRO A 239 -18.58 27.74 3.24
N LEU A 240 -18.13 26.73 4.01
CA LEU A 240 -16.97 25.93 3.68
C LEU A 240 -17.30 24.94 2.57
N THR A 241 -16.37 24.83 1.60
CA THR A 241 -16.38 23.81 0.55
C THR A 241 -15.20 22.85 0.73
N LEU A 242 -15.33 21.65 0.20
CA LEU A 242 -14.23 20.66 0.23
C LEU A 242 -12.94 21.23 -0.40
N THR A 243 -13.08 21.92 -1.54
CA THR A 243 -11.95 22.56 -2.24
C THR A 243 -11.31 23.66 -1.39
N GLY A 244 -12.13 24.50 -0.73
CA GLY A 244 -11.62 25.55 0.15
C GLY A 244 -10.87 25.01 1.37
N ILE A 245 -11.41 23.97 2.01
CA ILE A 245 -10.75 23.32 3.15
C ILE A 245 -9.42 22.69 2.72
N ALA A 246 -9.41 21.99 1.57
CA ALA A 246 -8.21 21.35 1.04
C ALA A 246 -7.12 22.37 0.68
N ALA A 247 -7.51 23.49 0.04
CA ALA A 247 -6.59 24.59 -0.29
C ALA A 247 -5.96 25.22 0.96
N GLN A 248 -6.74 25.38 2.04
CA GLN A 248 -6.27 25.97 3.30
C GLN A 248 -5.15 25.14 3.96
N VAL A 249 -5.19 23.82 3.79
CA VAL A 249 -4.18 22.91 4.37
C VAL A 249 -3.15 22.41 3.34
N GLY A 250 -3.16 22.99 2.12
CA GLY A 250 -2.16 22.75 1.09
C GLY A 250 -2.24 21.35 0.45
N VAL A 251 -3.43 20.73 0.41
CA VAL A 251 -3.63 19.40 -0.18
C VAL A 251 -4.74 19.41 -1.23
N THR A 252 -4.83 18.36 -2.04
CA THR A 252 -5.95 18.20 -2.96
C THR A 252 -7.24 17.78 -2.22
N PRO A 253 -8.44 18.10 -2.76
CA PRO A 253 -9.71 17.66 -2.17
C PRO A 253 -9.79 16.14 -1.93
N ARG A 254 -9.27 15.37 -2.86
CA ARG A 254 -9.24 13.89 -2.77
C ARG A 254 -8.29 13.40 -1.68
N ALA A 255 -7.09 13.96 -1.61
CA ALA A 255 -6.12 13.66 -0.57
C ALA A 255 -6.68 13.97 0.83
N LEU A 256 -7.40 15.10 0.95
CA LEU A 256 -8.09 15.45 2.19
C LEU A 256 -9.20 14.45 2.55
N GLN A 257 -10.01 14.02 1.59
CA GLN A 257 -11.06 13.02 1.81
C GLN A 257 -10.47 11.68 2.32
N TYR A 258 -9.38 11.25 1.71
CA TYR A 258 -8.68 10.03 2.11
C TYR A 258 -8.13 10.14 3.54
N ALA A 259 -7.39 11.23 3.84
CA ALA A 259 -6.84 11.48 5.16
C ALA A 259 -7.91 11.53 6.27
N PHE A 260 -9.07 12.13 5.97
CA PHE A 260 -10.19 12.19 6.91
C PHE A 260 -10.84 10.83 7.15
N ARG A 261 -11.06 10.03 6.09
CA ARG A 261 -11.60 8.67 6.25
C ARG A 261 -10.67 7.80 7.08
N ARG A 262 -9.36 7.90 6.83
CA ARG A 262 -8.35 7.14 7.58
C ARG A 262 -8.29 7.55 9.06
N GLN A 263 -8.33 8.85 9.35
CA GLN A 263 -8.11 9.38 10.70
C GLN A 263 -9.40 9.46 11.53
N TYR A 264 -10.53 9.83 10.90
CA TYR A 264 -11.81 10.09 11.60
C TYR A 264 -12.94 9.14 11.17
N GLY A 265 -12.72 8.22 10.22
CA GLY A 265 -13.73 7.30 9.70
C GLY A 265 -14.84 7.95 8.86
N ILE A 266 -14.77 9.27 8.63
CA ILE A 266 -15.80 10.05 7.92
C ILE A 266 -15.17 11.00 6.89
N THR A 267 -15.99 11.56 6.00
CA THR A 267 -15.52 12.59 5.04
C THR A 267 -15.36 13.96 5.71
N PRO A 268 -14.52 14.89 5.16
CA PRO A 268 -14.41 16.27 5.66
C PRO A 268 -15.76 17.00 5.74
N MET A 269 -16.61 16.83 4.74
CA MET A 269 -17.96 17.43 4.72
C MET A 269 -18.91 16.74 5.71
N GLY A 270 -18.72 15.45 5.98
CA GLY A 270 -19.39 14.72 7.05
C GLY A 270 -19.01 15.24 8.44
N TYR A 271 -17.71 15.50 8.63
CA TYR A 271 -17.19 16.12 9.85
C TYR A 271 -17.75 17.53 10.05
N LEU A 272 -17.70 18.39 9.03
CA LEU A 272 -18.30 19.72 9.06
C LEU A 272 -19.78 19.68 9.45
N ARG A 273 -20.54 18.74 8.87
CA ARG A 273 -21.97 18.57 9.20
C ARG A 273 -22.18 18.18 10.66
N ARG A 274 -21.31 17.32 11.22
CA ARG A 274 -21.35 16.92 12.62
C ARG A 274 -21.07 18.12 13.53
N VAL A 275 -19.98 18.87 13.28
CA VAL A 275 -19.63 20.06 14.06
C VAL A 275 -20.78 21.09 14.06
N ARG A 276 -21.39 21.32 12.89
CA ARG A 276 -22.55 22.22 12.76
C ARG A 276 -23.77 21.77 13.56
N LEU A 277 -24.03 20.45 13.59
CA LEU A 277 -25.09 19.88 14.41
C LEU A 277 -24.80 20.05 15.91
N ASP A 278 -23.57 19.81 16.34
CA ASP A 278 -23.16 19.95 17.74
C ASP A 278 -23.27 21.42 18.20
N ARG A 279 -22.81 22.37 17.39
CA ARG A 279 -22.94 23.80 17.67
C ARG A 279 -24.42 24.27 17.68
N ALA A 280 -25.21 23.79 16.73
CA ALA A 280 -26.66 24.07 16.73
C ALA A 280 -27.35 23.49 17.96
N HIS A 281 -26.92 22.32 18.46
CA HIS A 281 -27.42 21.73 19.69
C HIS A 281 -27.09 22.61 20.90
N GLN A 282 -25.87 23.10 21.00
CA GLN A 282 -25.47 24.04 22.07
C GLN A 282 -26.26 25.34 22.03
N ASP A 283 -26.45 25.93 20.83
CA ASP A 283 -27.28 27.14 20.68
C ASP A 283 -28.74 26.89 21.11
N LEU A 284 -29.31 25.72 20.80
CA LEU A 284 -30.66 25.37 21.23
C LEU A 284 -30.80 25.15 22.73
N LEU A 285 -29.76 24.63 23.38
CA LEU A 285 -29.70 24.48 24.84
C LEU A 285 -29.56 25.82 25.56
N ALA A 286 -28.76 26.73 24.99
CA ALA A 286 -28.48 28.05 25.56
C ALA A 286 -29.58 29.08 25.25
N ALA A 287 -30.52 28.77 24.37
CA ALA A 287 -31.55 29.71 23.94
C ALA A 287 -32.62 29.92 25.03
N GLU A 288 -32.83 31.14 25.43
CA GLU A 288 -33.95 31.54 26.28
C GLU A 288 -35.27 31.56 25.48
N PRO A 289 -36.30 30.84 25.93
CA PRO A 289 -37.59 30.79 25.22
C PRO A 289 -38.19 32.20 24.99
N ALA A 290 -37.95 33.13 25.90
CA ALA A 290 -38.45 34.50 25.84
C ALA A 290 -37.76 35.39 24.79
N ALA A 291 -36.59 34.99 24.30
CA ALA A 291 -35.80 35.78 23.34
C ALA A 291 -36.21 35.58 21.87
N GLY A 292 -37.32 34.88 21.57
CA GLY A 292 -37.81 34.66 20.22
C GLY A 292 -36.97 33.81 19.29
N THR A 293 -35.99 33.07 19.86
CA THR A 293 -35.14 32.13 19.10
C THR A 293 -35.97 31.00 18.50
N THR A 294 -35.80 30.76 17.20
CA THR A 294 -36.51 29.66 16.52
C THR A 294 -35.52 28.59 16.04
N VAL A 295 -36.00 27.34 15.99
CA VAL A 295 -35.23 26.21 15.43
C VAL A 295 -34.73 26.52 14.01
N ALA A 296 -35.55 27.19 13.20
CA ALA A 296 -35.21 27.59 11.83
C ALA A 296 -34.08 28.65 11.76
N ALA A 297 -34.06 29.59 12.71
CA ALA A 297 -32.99 30.57 12.81
C ALA A 297 -31.65 29.91 13.18
N VAL A 298 -31.64 29.03 14.17
CA VAL A 298 -30.47 28.26 14.57
C VAL A 298 -29.97 27.35 13.44
N ALA A 299 -30.86 26.64 12.76
CA ALA A 299 -30.50 25.81 11.62
C ALA A 299 -29.83 26.63 10.49
N ARG A 300 -30.36 27.77 10.13
CA ARG A 300 -29.79 28.68 9.10
C ARG A 300 -28.43 29.22 9.53
N ARG A 301 -28.27 29.63 10.78
CA ARG A 301 -26.99 30.13 11.32
C ARG A 301 -25.86 29.11 11.13
N TRP A 302 -26.18 27.84 11.31
CA TRP A 302 -25.22 26.74 11.17
C TRP A 302 -25.22 26.10 9.76
N GLY A 303 -25.72 26.85 8.72
CA GLY A 303 -25.59 26.47 7.32
C GLY A 303 -26.53 25.34 6.84
N PHE A 304 -27.62 25.09 7.57
CA PHE A 304 -28.65 24.16 7.12
C PHE A 304 -29.72 24.95 6.35
N SER A 305 -29.69 24.87 5.02
CA SER A 305 -30.64 25.53 4.14
C SER A 305 -32.05 24.93 4.20
N ARG A 306 -32.20 23.70 4.67
CA ARG A 306 -33.48 22.99 4.72
C ARG A 306 -33.81 22.54 6.15
N PRO A 307 -34.81 23.15 6.81
CA PRO A 307 -35.20 22.89 8.18
C PRO A 307 -35.66 21.44 8.40
N ASP A 308 -36.33 20.82 7.41
CA ASP A 308 -36.77 19.43 7.43
C ASP A 308 -35.58 18.46 7.51
N ARG A 309 -34.55 18.70 6.69
CA ARG A 309 -33.29 17.89 6.71
C ARG A 309 -32.50 18.11 7.99
N PHE A 310 -32.50 19.33 8.52
CA PHE A 310 -31.90 19.59 9.83
C PHE A 310 -32.60 18.81 10.93
N ALA A 311 -33.94 18.89 11.00
CA ALA A 311 -34.73 18.20 12.03
C ALA A 311 -34.54 16.67 11.99
N ALA A 312 -34.46 16.09 10.78
CA ALA A 312 -34.19 14.67 10.59
C ALA A 312 -32.78 14.29 11.08
N ALA A 313 -31.74 15.04 10.64
CA ALA A 313 -30.35 14.82 11.04
C ALA A 313 -30.17 15.00 12.56
N TYR A 314 -30.78 16.01 13.12
CA TYR A 314 -30.75 16.29 14.57
C TYR A 314 -31.38 15.15 15.38
N ARG A 315 -32.56 14.65 14.96
CA ARG A 315 -33.20 13.51 15.62
C ARG A 315 -32.37 12.24 15.55
N THR A 316 -31.69 12.00 14.41
CA THR A 316 -30.77 10.86 14.28
C THR A 316 -29.58 10.99 15.23
N ALA A 317 -29.04 12.20 15.42
CA ALA A 317 -27.87 12.43 16.27
C ALA A 317 -28.19 12.45 17.77
N TYR A 318 -29.34 13.03 18.15
CA TYR A 318 -29.69 13.29 19.56
C TYR A 318 -30.94 12.53 20.07
N GLY A 319 -31.53 11.67 19.27
CA GLY A 319 -32.70 10.84 19.65
C GLY A 319 -34.01 11.60 19.84
N ARG A 320 -34.00 12.96 19.68
CA ARG A 320 -35.18 13.84 19.91
C ARG A 320 -35.22 14.99 18.90
N PRO A 321 -36.42 15.50 18.58
CA PRO A 321 -36.55 16.66 17.69
C PRO A 321 -35.95 17.93 18.30
N PRO A 322 -35.37 18.87 17.48
CA PRO A 322 -34.75 20.09 17.97
C PRO A 322 -35.68 21.02 18.74
N ARG A 323 -37.00 21.01 18.43
CA ARG A 323 -38.03 21.76 19.18
C ARG A 323 -38.15 21.35 20.65
N HIS A 324 -37.81 20.10 20.99
CA HIS A 324 -37.85 19.63 22.38
C HIS A 324 -36.59 20.08 23.14
N THR A 325 -35.50 20.36 22.46
CA THR A 325 -34.29 20.94 23.06
C THR A 325 -34.47 22.43 23.34
N LEU A 326 -35.11 23.18 22.43
CA LEU A 326 -35.37 24.61 22.56
C LEU A 326 -36.37 24.96 23.69
N ARG A 327 -37.25 24.04 24.08
CA ARG A 327 -38.29 24.27 25.11
C ARG A 327 -37.83 23.96 26.53
N ARG A 328 -36.61 23.51 26.73
CA ARG A 328 -36.04 23.27 28.06
C ARG A 328 -35.26 24.48 28.55
#